data_bc82d29db0634c1b6c7e5e7731364195
#
_entry.id   bc82d29db0634c1b6c7e5e7731364195
#
_cell.length_a   1.000
_cell.length_b   1.000
_cell.length_c   1.000
_cell.angle_alpha   90.00
_cell.angle_beta   90.00
_cell.angle_gamma   90.00
#
_symmetry.space_group_name_H-M   'P 1'
#
loop_
_entity.id
_entity.type
_entity.pdbx_description
1 polymer ?
#
loop_
_entity_poly.entity_id
_entity_poly.type
_entity_poly.pdbx_seq_one_letter_code
_entity_poly.pdbx_strand_id
1 'polypeptide(L)'
;MDTLLIVEDEKMIRRGIAVMAQRSSVEIKEIIECRNGEEAMEILKNRKINTVFTDIRMPKMDGIELVKEMENLEHKPDVVVVSGYEDFNYAVEMMKHGVADYILKPVKRDKIEEILEKLEEKQKLNCRNYQIQKQMLYSQLRYYLTEEILESDCWEIIRQWEKCFREEPYLALVFSERSAETEEEGCFCIDHVRKQKAVFIPEKSYGE
;
A
#
# COMPACT_ATOMS: atom_id res chain seq x y z
N MET A 1 5.10 -9.65 0.33
CA MET A 1 5.50 -8.22 0.20
C MET A 1 5.99 -7.95 -1.22
N ASP A 2 5.56 -6.86 -1.91
CA ASP A 2 5.96 -6.66 -3.31
C ASP A 2 7.35 -6.03 -3.43
N THR A 3 7.57 -4.85 -2.83
CA THR A 3 8.81 -4.10 -3.03
C THR A 3 9.39 -3.59 -1.72
N LEU A 4 10.67 -3.86 -1.49
CA LEU A 4 11.49 -3.34 -0.40
C LEU A 4 12.55 -2.38 -0.95
N LEU A 5 12.59 -1.15 -0.45
CA LEU A 5 13.64 -0.18 -0.74
C LEU A 5 14.61 -0.11 0.44
N ILE A 6 15.91 -0.22 0.19
CA ILE A 6 16.96 -0.12 1.20
C ILE A 6 17.81 1.11 0.90
N VAL A 7 17.84 2.04 1.86
CA VAL A 7 18.52 3.33 1.77
C VAL A 7 19.65 3.37 2.80
N GLU A 8 20.88 3.24 2.34
CA GLU A 8 22.06 3.13 3.20
C GLU A 8 23.30 3.56 2.39
N ASP A 9 24.10 4.46 2.87
CA ASP A 9 25.28 4.94 2.15
C ASP A 9 26.42 3.92 2.14
N GLU A 10 26.59 3.17 3.23
CA GLU A 10 27.61 2.13 3.34
C GLU A 10 27.23 0.86 2.54
N LYS A 11 27.93 0.65 1.40
CA LYS A 11 27.65 -0.46 0.48
C LYS A 11 27.61 -1.83 1.14
N MET A 12 28.47 -2.10 2.12
CA MET A 12 28.54 -3.41 2.78
C MET A 12 27.33 -3.64 3.68
N ILE A 13 26.88 -2.63 4.42
CA ILE A 13 25.70 -2.71 5.26
C ILE A 13 24.46 -2.85 4.39
N ARG A 14 24.29 -1.99 3.38
CA ARG A 14 23.19 -2.04 2.42
C ARG A 14 23.04 -3.41 1.79
N ARG A 15 24.14 -3.96 1.28
CA ARG A 15 24.14 -5.30 0.68
C ARG A 15 23.87 -6.40 1.68
N GLY A 16 24.38 -6.26 2.91
CA GLY A 16 24.10 -7.17 4.01
C GLY A 16 22.62 -7.25 4.33
N ILE A 17 21.95 -6.11 4.46
CA ILE A 17 20.50 -6.03 4.70
C ILE A 17 19.74 -6.67 3.53
N ALA A 18 20.07 -6.36 2.29
CA ALA A 18 19.45 -6.94 1.09
C ALA A 18 19.55 -8.48 1.08
N VAL A 19 20.71 -9.03 1.37
CA VAL A 19 20.91 -10.50 1.43
C VAL A 19 20.13 -11.12 2.58
N MET A 20 20.07 -10.48 3.74
CA MET A 20 19.27 -10.98 4.88
C MET A 20 17.78 -10.95 4.56
N ALA A 21 17.28 -9.88 3.97
CA ALA A 21 15.89 -9.75 3.55
C ALA A 21 15.51 -10.78 2.48
N GLN A 22 16.37 -11.00 1.49
CA GLN A 22 16.16 -12.00 0.43
C GLN A 22 16.11 -13.45 0.95
N ARG A 23 16.76 -13.71 2.09
CA ARG A 23 16.80 -15.04 2.74
C ARG A 23 15.79 -15.19 3.87
N SER A 24 14.91 -14.21 4.07
CA SER A 24 13.85 -14.31 5.07
C SER A 24 12.73 -15.26 4.61
N SER A 25 11.86 -15.62 5.55
CA SER A 25 10.63 -16.40 5.30
C SER A 25 9.62 -15.62 4.45
N VAL A 26 9.72 -14.28 4.44
CA VAL A 26 8.83 -13.39 3.69
C VAL A 26 9.25 -13.32 2.23
N GLU A 27 8.34 -13.68 1.33
CA GLU A 27 8.56 -13.53 -0.11
C GLU A 27 8.55 -12.05 -0.50
N ILE A 28 9.69 -11.55 -0.97
CA ILE A 28 9.86 -10.19 -1.48
C ILE A 28 10.12 -10.27 -2.98
N LYS A 29 9.21 -9.70 -3.78
CA LYS A 29 9.32 -9.78 -5.25
C LYS A 29 10.48 -8.96 -5.79
N GLU A 30 10.75 -7.79 -5.18
CA GLU A 30 11.80 -6.90 -5.63
C GLU A 30 12.47 -6.19 -4.44
N ILE A 31 13.80 -6.13 -4.47
CA ILE A 31 14.61 -5.35 -3.53
C ILE A 31 15.37 -4.30 -4.32
N ILE A 32 15.17 -3.03 -3.97
CA ILE A 32 15.83 -1.89 -4.58
C ILE A 32 16.82 -1.31 -3.57
N GLU A 33 18.01 -0.96 -4.03
CA GLU A 33 19.07 -0.40 -3.20
C GLU A 33 19.40 1.02 -3.67
N CYS A 34 19.48 1.99 -2.75
CA CYS A 34 19.98 3.33 -3.02
C CYS A 34 20.86 3.84 -1.88
N ARG A 35 21.55 4.98 -2.08
CA ARG A 35 22.66 5.42 -1.22
C ARG A 35 22.34 6.61 -0.33
N ASN A 36 21.24 7.30 -0.58
CA ASN A 36 20.83 8.50 0.13
C ASN A 36 19.35 8.78 -0.06
N GLY A 37 18.82 9.72 0.72
CA GLY A 37 17.41 10.09 0.67
C GLY A 37 16.94 10.71 -0.65
N GLU A 38 17.84 11.44 -1.38
CA GLU A 38 17.46 12.02 -2.68
C GLU A 38 17.15 10.92 -3.71
N GLU A 39 18.05 9.92 -3.83
CA GLU A 39 17.83 8.77 -4.70
C GLU A 39 16.55 7.99 -4.30
N ALA A 40 16.32 7.85 -2.97
CA ALA A 40 15.12 7.20 -2.46
C ALA A 40 13.84 7.96 -2.84
N MET A 41 13.81 9.29 -2.67
CA MET A 41 12.66 10.11 -3.04
C MET A 41 12.35 10.08 -4.53
N GLU A 42 13.37 10.03 -5.39
CA GLU A 42 13.17 9.89 -6.83
C GLU A 42 12.49 8.56 -7.16
N ILE A 43 12.90 7.47 -6.50
CA ILE A 43 12.27 6.15 -6.67
C ILE A 43 10.83 6.17 -6.15
N LEU A 44 10.60 6.71 -4.94
CA LEU A 44 9.30 6.75 -4.28
C LEU A 44 8.24 7.59 -5.03
N LYS A 45 8.67 8.65 -5.74
CA LYS A 45 7.77 9.46 -6.60
C LYS A 45 7.31 8.72 -7.86
N ASN A 46 8.13 7.78 -8.36
CA ASN A 46 7.89 7.11 -9.63
C ASN A 46 7.40 5.68 -9.48
N ARG A 47 7.46 5.11 -8.27
CA ARG A 47 7.16 3.70 -8.03
C ARG A 47 6.45 3.51 -6.69
N LYS A 48 5.48 2.61 -6.65
CA LYS A 48 4.83 2.18 -5.41
C LYS A 48 5.77 1.25 -4.63
N ILE A 49 6.24 1.69 -3.47
CA ILE A 49 7.10 0.95 -2.56
C ILE A 49 6.29 0.56 -1.33
N ASN A 50 6.37 -0.71 -0.91
CA ASN A 50 5.64 -1.19 0.27
C ASN A 50 6.38 -0.87 1.57
N THR A 51 7.70 -1.06 1.58
CA THR A 51 8.53 -0.92 2.78
C THR A 51 9.84 -0.25 2.44
N VAL A 52 10.28 0.65 3.31
CA VAL A 52 11.57 1.34 3.24
C VAL A 52 12.39 1.02 4.48
N PHE A 53 13.61 0.52 4.30
CA PHE A 53 14.62 0.45 5.35
C PHE A 53 15.59 1.59 5.11
N THR A 54 15.74 2.51 6.05
CA THR A 54 16.61 3.67 5.90
C THR A 54 17.58 3.83 7.06
N ASP A 55 18.85 4.12 6.76
CA ASP A 55 19.76 4.67 7.75
C ASP A 55 19.33 6.09 8.11
N ILE A 56 19.73 6.55 9.30
CA ILE A 56 19.55 7.94 9.73
C ILE A 56 20.58 8.83 9.10
N ARG A 57 21.87 8.47 9.20
CA ARG A 57 22.98 9.33 8.77
C ARG A 57 23.46 8.99 7.39
N MET A 58 23.02 9.77 6.44
CA MET A 58 23.43 9.63 5.03
C MET A 58 23.78 10.99 4.43
N PRO A 59 24.65 11.03 3.40
CA PRO A 59 24.98 12.27 2.69
C PRO A 59 23.78 12.79 1.89
N LYS A 60 23.77 14.09 1.62
CA LYS A 60 22.76 14.83 0.85
C LYS A 60 21.44 14.98 1.63
N MET A 61 20.56 14.01 1.56
CA MET A 61 19.32 13.91 2.32
C MET A 61 19.47 12.77 3.32
N ASP A 62 19.38 13.08 4.60
CA ASP A 62 19.44 12.11 5.68
C ASP A 62 18.10 11.35 5.86
N GLY A 63 18.09 10.32 6.74
CA GLY A 63 16.91 9.49 6.95
C GLY A 63 15.76 10.24 7.62
N ILE A 64 16.06 11.28 8.42
CA ILE A 64 15.03 12.09 9.08
C ILE A 64 14.32 12.97 8.06
N GLU A 65 15.08 13.63 7.21
CA GLU A 65 14.54 14.43 6.10
C GLU A 65 13.73 13.56 5.15
N LEU A 66 14.24 12.37 4.82
CA LEU A 66 13.56 11.40 3.97
C LEU A 66 12.19 11.01 4.56
N VAL A 67 12.12 10.68 5.85
CA VAL A 67 10.84 10.29 6.50
C VAL A 67 9.85 11.44 6.50
N LYS A 68 10.30 12.68 6.76
CA LYS A 68 9.45 13.89 6.69
C LYS A 68 8.90 14.13 5.29
N GLU A 69 9.74 13.98 4.26
CA GLU A 69 9.31 14.15 2.86
C GLU A 69 8.31 13.07 2.44
N MET A 70 8.48 11.82 2.93
CA MET A 70 7.53 10.72 2.65
C MET A 70 6.11 10.96 3.21
N GLU A 71 5.94 11.84 4.22
CA GLU A 71 4.60 12.21 4.72
C GLU A 71 3.71 12.86 3.65
N ASN A 72 4.32 13.48 2.65
CA ASN A 72 3.63 14.16 1.55
C ASN A 72 3.31 13.23 0.36
N LEU A 73 3.72 11.96 0.41
CA LEU A 73 3.44 11.00 -0.64
C LEU A 73 2.00 10.52 -0.59
N GLU A 74 1.42 10.30 -1.75
CA GLU A 74 0.08 9.71 -1.90
C GLU A 74 0.04 8.27 -1.34
N HIS A 75 1.09 7.48 -1.62
CA HIS A 75 1.29 6.14 -1.08
C HIS A 75 2.44 6.15 -0.07
N LYS A 76 2.09 5.98 1.21
CA LYS A 76 3.07 5.96 2.29
C LYS A 76 3.58 4.54 2.53
N PRO A 77 4.87 4.27 2.33
CA PRO A 77 5.45 2.97 2.67
C PRO A 77 5.53 2.77 4.18
N ASP A 78 5.60 1.53 4.63
CA ASP A 78 6.03 1.23 5.99
C ASP A 78 7.53 1.53 6.11
N VAL A 79 7.92 2.37 7.07
CA VAL A 79 9.32 2.78 7.24
C VAL A 79 9.94 2.07 8.43
N VAL A 80 11.11 1.49 8.23
CA VAL A 80 11.97 0.91 9.27
C VAL A 80 13.28 1.65 9.29
N VAL A 81 13.65 2.14 10.46
CA VAL A 81 14.90 2.88 10.65
C VAL A 81 16.00 1.94 11.09
N VAL A 82 17.16 2.05 10.46
CA VAL A 82 18.38 1.31 10.82
C VAL A 82 19.39 2.33 11.34
N SER A 83 19.91 2.18 12.57
CA SER A 83 20.76 3.22 13.16
C SER A 83 21.78 2.68 14.15
N GLY A 84 22.84 3.47 14.39
CA GLY A 84 23.81 3.24 15.44
C GLY A 84 23.32 3.67 16.83
N TYR A 85 24.07 3.26 17.87
CA TYR A 85 23.71 3.53 19.27
C TYR A 85 23.56 5.00 19.63
N GLU A 86 24.31 5.88 18.96
CA GLU A 86 24.35 7.32 19.27
C GLU A 86 23.10 8.07 18.78
N ASP A 87 22.28 7.43 17.94
CA ASP A 87 21.15 8.08 17.27
C ASP A 87 19.80 7.79 17.95
N PHE A 88 19.79 7.25 19.17
CA PHE A 88 18.55 6.89 19.89
C PHE A 88 17.54 8.05 20.02
N ASN A 89 18.02 9.26 20.23
CA ASN A 89 17.14 10.44 20.32
C ASN A 89 16.42 10.72 19.00
N TYR A 90 17.08 10.49 17.87
CA TYR A 90 16.49 10.63 16.55
C TYR A 90 15.47 9.54 16.27
N ALA A 91 15.73 8.30 16.74
CA ALA A 91 14.76 7.23 16.62
C ALA A 91 13.43 7.56 17.31
N VAL A 92 13.48 8.16 18.51
CA VAL A 92 12.30 8.63 19.25
C VAL A 92 11.57 9.73 18.47
N GLU A 93 12.30 10.64 17.82
CA GLU A 93 11.69 11.66 16.95
C GLU A 93 10.99 11.02 15.75
N MET A 94 11.66 10.10 15.08
CA MET A 94 11.11 9.42 13.89
C MET A 94 9.87 8.57 14.20
N MET A 95 9.77 8.00 15.41
CA MET A 95 8.55 7.31 15.84
C MET A 95 7.32 8.23 15.86
N LYS A 96 7.49 9.54 16.11
CA LYS A 96 6.40 10.53 16.03
C LYS A 96 5.92 10.74 14.60
N HIS A 97 6.78 10.46 13.62
CA HIS A 97 6.49 10.52 12.19
C HIS A 97 5.95 9.20 11.60
N GLY A 98 5.50 8.27 12.47
CA GLY A 98 4.81 7.05 12.03
C GLY A 98 5.72 5.95 11.49
N VAL A 99 7.00 5.94 11.87
CA VAL A 99 7.93 4.85 11.57
C VAL A 99 7.42 3.54 12.18
N ALA A 100 7.43 2.49 11.39
CA ALA A 100 6.84 1.20 11.76
C ALA A 100 7.70 0.41 12.76
N ASP A 101 9.03 0.50 12.63
CA ASP A 101 9.97 -0.19 13.55
C ASP A 101 11.38 0.42 13.45
N TYR A 102 12.28 -0.05 14.35
CA TYR A 102 13.64 0.44 14.49
C TYR A 102 14.64 -0.71 14.69
N ILE A 103 15.79 -0.66 14.01
CA ILE A 103 16.86 -1.65 14.07
C ILE A 103 18.15 -0.99 14.52
N LEU A 104 18.74 -1.49 15.60
CA LEU A 104 20.09 -1.09 16.03
C LEU A 104 21.16 -1.81 15.22
N LYS A 105 22.17 -1.06 14.73
CA LYS A 105 23.40 -1.64 14.18
C LYS A 105 24.24 -2.24 15.33
N PRO A 106 24.87 -3.41 15.18
CA PRO A 106 24.94 -4.21 13.96
C PRO A 106 23.64 -4.95 13.65
N VAL A 107 23.21 -4.88 12.40
CA VAL A 107 21.96 -5.49 11.93
C VAL A 107 22.06 -7.01 12.01
N LYS A 108 21.13 -7.64 12.73
CA LYS A 108 21.04 -9.09 12.88
C LYS A 108 19.95 -9.66 11.98
N ARG A 109 20.22 -10.87 11.43
CA ARG A 109 19.28 -11.55 10.56
C ARG A 109 17.92 -11.77 11.22
N ASP A 110 17.92 -12.28 12.44
CA ASP A 110 16.69 -12.62 13.17
C ASP A 110 15.80 -11.37 13.36
N LYS A 111 16.43 -10.19 13.56
CA LYS A 111 15.68 -8.93 13.69
C LYS A 111 15.09 -8.45 12.38
N ILE A 112 15.80 -8.64 11.25
CA ILE A 112 15.25 -8.38 9.91
C ILE A 112 14.03 -9.28 9.67
N GLU A 113 14.16 -10.56 9.97
CA GLU A 113 13.10 -11.56 9.78
C GLU A 113 11.85 -11.21 10.60
N GLU A 114 11.99 -10.97 11.90
CA GLU A 114 10.91 -10.54 12.80
C GLU A 114 10.14 -9.33 12.27
N ILE A 115 10.87 -8.32 11.82
CA ILE A 115 10.24 -7.08 11.33
C ILE A 115 9.53 -7.31 10.00
N LEU A 116 10.14 -8.05 9.08
CA LEU A 116 9.51 -8.34 7.79
C LEU A 116 8.23 -9.17 7.95
N GLU A 117 8.22 -10.16 8.83
CA GLU A 117 7.03 -10.95 9.16
C GLU A 117 5.90 -10.07 9.72
N LYS A 118 6.23 -9.23 10.70
CA LYS A 118 5.29 -8.28 11.30
C LYS A 118 4.68 -7.31 10.27
N LEU A 119 5.51 -6.79 9.36
CA LEU A 119 5.05 -5.90 8.31
C LEU A 119 4.20 -6.62 7.26
N GLU A 120 4.56 -7.84 6.90
CA GLU A 120 3.76 -8.66 5.99
C GLU A 120 2.38 -8.97 6.58
N GLU A 121 2.30 -9.36 7.85
CA GLU A 121 1.03 -9.59 8.54
C GLU A 121 0.17 -8.33 8.57
N LYS A 122 0.75 -7.17 8.90
CA LYS A 122 0.07 -5.87 8.85
C LYS A 122 -0.49 -5.58 7.47
N GLN A 123 0.29 -5.79 6.42
CA GLN A 123 -0.12 -5.57 5.03
C GLN A 123 -1.25 -6.52 4.61
N LYS A 124 -1.15 -7.81 4.96
CA LYS A 124 -2.22 -8.79 4.72
C LYS A 124 -3.52 -8.41 5.43
N LEU A 125 -3.43 -7.96 6.68
CA LEU A 125 -4.59 -7.51 7.45
C LEU A 125 -5.25 -6.27 6.84
N ASN A 126 -4.44 -5.29 6.44
CA ASN A 126 -4.93 -4.07 5.79
C ASN A 126 -5.62 -4.39 4.45
N CYS A 127 -5.03 -5.26 3.64
CA CYS A 127 -5.63 -5.72 2.39
C CYS A 127 -6.98 -6.42 2.64
N ARG A 128 -7.04 -7.32 3.64
CA ARG A 128 -8.29 -8.01 4.01
C ARG A 128 -9.36 -7.04 4.49
N ASN A 129 -9.01 -6.08 5.35
CA ASN A 129 -9.94 -5.06 5.83
C ASN A 129 -10.47 -4.20 4.68
N TYR A 130 -9.61 -3.82 3.74
CA TYR A 130 -10.02 -3.10 2.53
C TYR A 130 -11.01 -3.90 1.70
N GLN A 131 -10.80 -5.20 1.48
CA GLN A 131 -11.72 -6.08 0.75
C GLN A 131 -13.07 -6.21 1.46
N ILE A 132 -13.07 -6.33 2.79
CA ILE A 132 -14.31 -6.39 3.57
C ILE A 132 -15.09 -5.08 3.45
N GLN A 133 -14.42 -3.93 3.59
CA GLN A 133 -15.06 -2.62 3.42
C GLN A 133 -15.62 -2.45 2.00
N LYS A 134 -14.87 -2.89 0.99
CA LYS A 134 -15.28 -2.89 -0.41
C LYS A 134 -16.58 -3.70 -0.59
N GLN A 135 -16.64 -4.92 -0.06
CA GLN A 135 -17.84 -5.77 -0.12
C GLN A 135 -19.04 -5.17 0.63
N MET A 136 -18.81 -4.55 1.80
CA MET A 136 -19.88 -3.86 2.54
C MET A 136 -20.46 -2.69 1.73
N LEU A 137 -19.62 -1.85 1.15
CA LEU A 137 -20.05 -0.74 0.29
C LEU A 137 -20.82 -1.24 -0.93
N TYR A 138 -20.40 -2.35 -1.53
CA TYR A 138 -21.13 -2.98 -2.64
C TYR A 138 -22.52 -3.45 -2.23
N SER A 139 -22.63 -4.11 -1.07
CA SER A 139 -23.94 -4.60 -0.61
C SER A 139 -24.90 -3.45 -0.30
N GLN A 140 -24.40 -2.36 0.29
CA GLN A 140 -25.18 -1.16 0.55
C GLN A 140 -25.63 -0.49 -0.74
N LEU A 141 -24.71 -0.26 -1.68
CA LEU A 141 -25.02 0.34 -2.97
C LEU A 141 -26.06 -0.48 -3.74
N ARG A 142 -25.90 -1.81 -3.75
CA ARG A 142 -26.87 -2.73 -4.36
C ARG A 142 -28.25 -2.56 -3.73
N TYR A 143 -28.36 -2.56 -2.40
CA TYR A 143 -29.61 -2.38 -1.68
C TYR A 143 -30.33 -1.08 -2.08
N TYR A 144 -29.63 0.05 -2.07
CA TYR A 144 -30.20 1.35 -2.45
C TYR A 144 -30.64 1.42 -3.91
N LEU A 145 -29.88 0.80 -4.82
CA LEU A 145 -30.21 0.79 -6.24
C LEU A 145 -31.37 -0.15 -6.58
N THR A 146 -31.55 -1.23 -5.82
CA THR A 146 -32.65 -2.20 -6.06
C THR A 146 -33.95 -1.80 -5.40
N GLU A 147 -33.93 -1.15 -4.26
CA GLU A 147 -35.13 -0.76 -3.49
C GLU A 147 -35.71 0.61 -3.87
N GLU A 148 -35.18 1.26 -4.92
CA GLU A 148 -35.62 2.60 -5.39
C GLU A 148 -35.60 3.71 -4.31
N ILE A 149 -34.84 3.53 -3.23
CA ILE A 149 -34.72 4.50 -2.13
C ILE A 149 -33.76 5.61 -2.57
N LEU A 150 -34.30 6.66 -3.16
CA LEU A 150 -33.60 7.90 -3.53
C LEU A 150 -33.73 8.92 -2.38
N GLU A 151 -33.25 8.61 -1.19
CA GLU A 151 -33.18 9.57 -0.09
C GLU A 151 -31.77 10.16 0.08
N SER A 152 -31.68 11.25 0.84
CA SER A 152 -30.47 12.05 1.09
C SER A 152 -29.25 11.20 1.54
N ASP A 153 -29.50 10.04 2.12
CA ASP A 153 -28.47 9.15 2.67
C ASP A 153 -27.67 8.41 1.58
N CYS A 154 -28.23 8.28 0.37
CA CYS A 154 -27.52 7.71 -0.77
C CYS A 154 -26.26 8.50 -1.14
N TRP A 155 -26.27 9.83 -0.95
CA TRP A 155 -25.13 10.68 -1.29
C TRP A 155 -23.90 10.43 -0.43
N GLU A 156 -24.09 10.04 0.83
CA GLU A 156 -22.97 9.73 1.72
C GLU A 156 -22.31 8.41 1.33
N ILE A 157 -23.13 7.42 0.95
CA ILE A 157 -22.62 6.12 0.44
C ILE A 157 -21.91 6.29 -0.90
N ILE A 158 -22.46 7.08 -1.81
CA ILE A 158 -21.82 7.41 -3.08
C ILE A 158 -20.47 8.11 -2.86
N ARG A 159 -20.39 9.07 -1.92
CA ARG A 159 -19.12 9.73 -1.57
C ARG A 159 -18.09 8.77 -0.95
N GLN A 160 -18.53 7.84 -0.10
CA GLN A 160 -17.65 6.81 0.46
C GLN A 160 -17.19 5.86 -0.63
N TRP A 161 -18.09 5.50 -1.54
CA TRP A 161 -17.79 4.69 -2.71
C TRP A 161 -16.78 5.39 -3.62
N GLU A 162 -16.99 6.65 -3.99
CA GLU A 162 -16.04 7.46 -4.77
C GLU A 162 -14.67 7.53 -4.08
N LYS A 163 -14.63 7.67 -2.76
CA LYS A 163 -13.37 7.73 -2.00
C LYS A 163 -12.61 6.40 -2.02
N CYS A 164 -13.33 5.28 -1.95
CA CYS A 164 -12.72 3.94 -2.00
C CYS A 164 -12.28 3.54 -3.42
N PHE A 165 -12.90 4.09 -4.46
CA PHE A 165 -12.67 3.71 -5.86
C PHE A 165 -12.01 4.81 -6.71
N ARG A 166 -11.63 5.95 -6.12
CA ARG A 166 -10.96 7.05 -6.82
C ARG A 166 -9.64 6.65 -7.48
N GLU A 167 -9.00 5.62 -6.97
CA GLU A 167 -7.72 5.12 -7.47
C GLU A 167 -7.86 4.12 -8.62
N GLU A 168 -9.09 3.66 -8.90
CA GLU A 168 -9.36 2.70 -9.98
C GLU A 168 -10.54 3.20 -10.80
N PRO A 169 -10.33 3.80 -11.97
CA PRO A 169 -11.42 4.15 -12.87
C PRO A 169 -12.17 2.89 -13.32
N TYR A 170 -13.50 2.99 -13.40
CA TYR A 170 -14.38 1.91 -13.80
C TYR A 170 -15.17 2.27 -15.06
N LEU A 171 -15.30 1.34 -15.95
CA LEU A 171 -16.31 1.42 -17.00
C LEU A 171 -17.63 0.84 -16.50
N ALA A 172 -18.71 1.57 -16.56
CA ALA A 172 -20.05 1.08 -16.25
C ALA A 172 -20.75 0.67 -17.56
N LEU A 173 -21.08 -0.61 -17.68
CA LEU A 173 -21.88 -1.13 -18.78
C LEU A 173 -23.26 -1.48 -18.26
N VAL A 174 -24.31 -1.00 -18.92
CA VAL A 174 -25.70 -1.27 -18.57
C VAL A 174 -26.33 -2.16 -19.65
N PHE A 175 -26.77 -3.34 -19.28
CA PHE A 175 -27.39 -4.31 -20.20
C PHE A 175 -28.86 -4.50 -19.87
N SER A 176 -29.71 -4.76 -20.87
CA SER A 176 -31.05 -5.28 -20.64
C SER A 176 -30.98 -6.77 -20.25
N GLU A 177 -31.88 -7.24 -19.39
CA GLU A 177 -31.85 -8.52 -18.66
C GLU A 177 -31.60 -9.83 -19.46
N ARG A 178 -31.40 -9.76 -20.75
CA ARG A 178 -31.37 -10.96 -21.61
C ARG A 178 -30.01 -11.50 -22.00
N SER A 179 -28.88 -10.95 -21.58
CA SER A 179 -27.60 -11.29 -22.28
C SER A 179 -26.30 -11.37 -21.53
N ALA A 180 -26.20 -11.45 -20.23
CA ALA A 180 -24.85 -11.63 -19.64
C ALA A 180 -24.82 -12.37 -18.31
N GLU A 181 -24.41 -13.64 -18.36
CA GLU A 181 -23.68 -14.27 -17.27
C GLU A 181 -22.21 -13.92 -17.45
N THR A 182 -21.71 -12.93 -16.72
CA THR A 182 -20.28 -12.63 -16.66
C THR A 182 -19.89 -12.55 -15.19
N GLU A 183 -19.43 -13.68 -14.66
CA GLU A 183 -18.64 -13.75 -13.43
C GLU A 183 -17.17 -13.72 -13.82
N GLU A 184 -16.62 -12.54 -14.12
CA GLU A 184 -15.19 -12.36 -14.25
C GLU A 184 -14.62 -11.81 -12.93
N GLU A 185 -13.50 -12.37 -12.48
CA GLU A 185 -12.78 -11.88 -11.29
C GLU A 185 -12.47 -10.37 -11.42
N GLY A 186 -12.96 -9.58 -10.48
CA GLY A 186 -12.75 -8.14 -10.44
C GLY A 186 -13.90 -7.30 -11.02
N CYS A 187 -14.87 -7.88 -11.73
CA CYS A 187 -16.05 -7.17 -12.19
C CYS A 187 -17.11 -7.08 -11.09
N PHE A 188 -17.79 -5.96 -11.05
CA PHE A 188 -18.87 -5.72 -10.10
C PHE A 188 -20.21 -5.66 -10.86
N CYS A 189 -21.13 -6.55 -10.50
CA CYS A 189 -22.45 -6.63 -11.13
C CYS A 189 -23.55 -6.21 -10.14
N ILE A 190 -24.45 -5.33 -10.57
CA ILE A 190 -25.70 -5.03 -9.88
C ILE A 190 -26.85 -5.50 -10.76
N ASP A 191 -27.55 -6.55 -10.31
CA ASP A 191 -28.71 -7.08 -11.00
C ASP A 191 -29.98 -6.31 -10.58
N HIS A 192 -30.95 -6.26 -11.50
CA HIS A 192 -32.30 -5.73 -11.25
C HIS A 192 -32.44 -4.22 -11.04
N VAL A 193 -31.47 -3.41 -11.44
CA VAL A 193 -31.66 -1.96 -11.46
C VAL A 193 -32.63 -1.60 -12.58
N ARG A 194 -33.91 -1.32 -12.26
CA ARG A 194 -34.96 -0.99 -13.24
C ARG A 194 -35.08 -1.99 -14.39
N LYS A 195 -35.00 -3.29 -14.13
CA LYS A 195 -34.95 -4.38 -15.09
C LYS A 195 -33.72 -4.38 -16.01
N GLN A 196 -32.63 -3.84 -15.54
CA GLN A 196 -31.34 -3.80 -16.21
C GLN A 196 -30.26 -4.36 -15.28
N LYS A 197 -29.17 -4.83 -15.87
CA LYS A 197 -27.97 -5.26 -15.18
C LYS A 197 -26.88 -4.21 -15.40
N ALA A 198 -26.32 -3.68 -14.33
CA ALA A 198 -25.16 -2.79 -14.41
C ALA A 198 -23.90 -3.56 -14.03
N VAL A 199 -22.90 -3.51 -14.89
CA VAL A 199 -21.59 -4.14 -14.68
C VAL A 199 -20.53 -3.06 -14.62
N PHE A 200 -19.76 -3.01 -13.55
CA PHE A 200 -18.64 -2.10 -13.39
C PHE A 200 -17.35 -2.89 -13.57
N ILE A 201 -16.56 -2.51 -14.56
CA ILE A 201 -15.31 -3.19 -14.92
C ILE A 201 -14.16 -2.24 -14.61
N PRO A 202 -13.16 -2.65 -13.79
CA PRO A 202 -11.97 -1.83 -13.55
C PRO A 202 -11.21 -1.57 -14.85
N GLU A 203 -10.72 -0.35 -15.06
CA GLU A 203 -10.00 0.01 -16.29
C GLU A 203 -8.75 -0.86 -16.52
N LYS A 204 -8.13 -1.35 -15.45
CA LYS A 204 -6.98 -2.27 -15.53
C LYS A 204 -7.30 -3.63 -16.19
N SER A 205 -8.56 -4.00 -16.26
CA SER A 205 -8.99 -5.27 -16.91
C SER A 205 -9.19 -5.13 -18.43
N TYR A 206 -8.98 -3.94 -18.99
CA TYR A 206 -9.14 -3.66 -20.42
C TYR A 206 -7.88 -3.85 -21.28
N GLY A 207 -6.77 -4.26 -20.71
CA GLY A 207 -5.45 -4.31 -21.37
C GLY A 207 -4.95 -5.71 -21.74
N GLU A 208 -5.76 -6.75 -21.63
CA GLU A 208 -5.41 -8.11 -22.04
C GLU A 208 -6.29 -8.63 -23.16
#